data_10848d9a9ba5df89d3f9f3079218727f
#
_entry.id   10848d9a9ba5df89d3f9f3079218727f
#
_cell.length_a   1.000
_cell.length_b   1.000
_cell.length_c   1.000
_cell.angle_alpha   90.00
_cell.angle_beta   90.00
_cell.angle_gamma   90.00
#
_symmetry.space_group_name_H-M   'P 1'
#
loop_
_entity.id
_entity.type
_entity.pdbx_description
1 polymer ?
#
loop_
_entity_poly.entity_id
_entity_poly.type
_entity_poly.pdbx_seq_one_letter_code
_entity_poly.pdbx_strand_id
1 'polypeptide(L)'
;EVLSINCSYSKEGKYPSHNLISKQHRPKSKLVINSSRGEVIDYSEIVNTSIVFNDVWTNEPKISPSDIFSFLDNSNAFGTPHIAGYTFSSKERQIDLILKKFNDIFSKSVERKEHKKLKRLSSCLPEKLTNSKNLDFKSIILEVLSTRKISVEFKALLYEFKRAGKSFGSKDFEKLRKSKMRQGFDDICIDLPMDKQLLEKMELSGFQKYEK
;
A
#
# COMPACT_ATOMS: atom_id res chain seq x y z
N GLU A 1 -6.39 -6.59 18.77
CA GLU A 1 -7.08 -5.43 18.17
C GLU A 1 -6.19 -4.76 17.13
N VAL A 2 -6.80 -4.18 16.08
CA VAL A 2 -6.14 -3.50 14.98
C VAL A 2 -6.66 -2.06 14.92
N LEU A 3 -5.76 -1.08 14.85
CA LEU A 3 -6.08 0.31 14.55
C LEU A 3 -5.63 0.64 13.13
N SER A 4 -6.58 0.98 12.26
CA SER A 4 -6.30 1.49 10.92
C SER A 4 -6.63 2.98 10.84
N ILE A 5 -5.66 3.78 10.43
CA ILE A 5 -5.76 5.23 10.38
C ILE A 5 -6.02 5.67 8.94
N ASN A 6 -7.19 6.27 8.71
CA ASN A 6 -7.70 6.68 7.40
C ASN A 6 -8.34 8.07 7.48
N CYS A 7 -7.69 9.01 8.18
CA CYS A 7 -8.20 10.37 8.35
C CYS A 7 -7.49 11.38 7.43
N SER A 8 -8.15 12.49 7.15
CA SER A 8 -7.54 13.64 6.51
C SER A 8 -6.54 14.30 7.45
N TYR A 9 -5.48 14.88 6.89
CA TYR A 9 -4.50 15.64 7.68
C TYR A 9 -4.90 17.12 7.75
N SER A 10 -4.90 17.64 8.98
CA SER A 10 -5.02 19.06 9.25
C SER A 10 -4.22 19.44 10.50
N LYS A 11 -3.47 20.54 10.41
CA LYS A 11 -2.78 21.11 11.59
C LYS A 11 -3.72 21.94 12.47
N GLU A 12 -4.69 22.60 11.83
CA GLU A 12 -5.57 23.59 12.44
C GLU A 12 -7.02 23.29 12.08
N GLY A 13 -7.94 23.99 12.71
CA GLY A 13 -9.37 23.88 12.46
C GLY A 13 -10.11 23.15 13.57
N LYS A 14 -11.38 22.85 13.31
CA LYS A 14 -12.28 22.24 14.33
C LYS A 14 -11.83 20.85 14.77
N TYR A 15 -11.16 20.08 13.86
CA TYR A 15 -10.73 18.71 14.10
C TYR A 15 -9.30 18.53 13.59
N PRO A 16 -8.28 19.04 14.32
CA PRO A 16 -6.89 18.84 13.93
C PRO A 16 -6.50 17.36 14.07
N SER A 17 -5.68 16.89 13.14
CA SER A 17 -5.20 15.50 13.11
C SER A 17 -3.68 15.38 13.15
N HIS A 18 -2.95 16.49 13.33
CA HIS A 18 -1.52 16.47 13.57
C HIS A 18 -1.22 15.83 14.93
N ASN A 19 -0.36 14.80 14.92
CA ASN A 19 -0.05 13.99 16.10
C ASN A 19 -1.30 13.48 16.85
N LEU A 20 -2.35 13.15 16.08
CA LEU A 20 -3.61 12.62 16.64
C LEU A 20 -3.33 11.35 17.47
N ILE A 21 -2.42 10.53 17.02
CA ILE A 21 -1.91 9.37 17.74
C ILE A 21 -0.51 9.68 18.26
N SER A 22 -0.42 9.83 19.57
CA SER A 22 0.80 10.25 20.27
C SER A 22 0.91 9.55 21.60
N LYS A 23 1.92 9.92 22.40
CA LYS A 23 2.11 9.45 23.78
C LYS A 23 0.87 9.63 24.65
N GLN A 24 0.13 10.72 24.46
CA GLN A 24 -1.08 11.03 25.23
C GLN A 24 -2.30 10.17 24.82
N HIS A 25 -2.33 9.74 23.55
CA HIS A 25 -3.41 8.94 22.96
C HIS A 25 -2.88 7.59 22.48
N ARG A 26 -2.12 6.90 23.34
CA ARG A 26 -1.52 5.61 23.01
C ARG A 26 -2.59 4.55 22.74
N PRO A 27 -2.68 4.01 21.54
CA PRO A 27 -3.65 2.96 21.26
C PRO A 27 -3.26 1.67 22.01
N LYS A 28 -4.27 0.99 22.56
CA LYS A 28 -4.09 -0.36 23.13
C LYS A 28 -4.01 -1.45 22.06
N SER A 29 -3.89 -1.07 20.80
CA SER A 29 -3.92 -1.98 19.65
C SER A 29 -2.58 -2.69 19.49
N LYS A 30 -2.62 -3.99 19.22
CA LYS A 30 -1.43 -4.80 18.94
C LYS A 30 -0.83 -4.49 17.55
N LEU A 31 -1.65 -3.98 16.63
CA LEU A 31 -1.29 -3.63 15.27
C LEU A 31 -1.84 -2.24 14.94
N VAL A 32 -0.97 -1.37 14.46
CA VAL A 32 -1.32 -0.03 13.97
C VAL A 32 -0.95 0.07 12.49
N ILE A 33 -1.88 0.51 11.67
CA ILE A 33 -1.68 0.69 10.23
C ILE A 33 -1.94 2.16 9.89
N ASN A 34 -0.95 2.85 9.32
CA ASN A 34 -1.11 4.21 8.83
C ASN A 34 -0.90 4.27 7.31
N SER A 35 -1.97 4.53 6.60
CA SER A 35 -1.99 4.80 5.16
C SER A 35 -2.59 6.17 4.83
N SER A 36 -2.65 7.08 5.81
CA SER A 36 -3.22 8.41 5.63
C SER A 36 -2.17 9.49 5.39
N ARG A 37 -1.50 9.97 6.42
CA ARG A 37 -0.39 10.95 6.36
C ARG A 37 0.61 10.69 7.49
N GLY A 38 1.90 10.97 7.24
CA GLY A 38 2.98 10.71 8.20
C GLY A 38 2.82 11.49 9.49
N GLU A 39 2.37 12.72 9.40
CA GLU A 39 2.24 13.64 10.54
C GLU A 39 1.03 13.35 11.46
N VAL A 40 0.22 12.36 11.14
CA VAL A 40 -0.92 11.96 12.00
C VAL A 40 -0.45 11.17 13.22
N ILE A 41 0.71 10.51 13.10
CA ILE A 41 1.26 9.69 14.18
C ILE A 41 2.62 10.23 14.65
N ASP A 42 2.80 10.31 15.95
CA ASP A 42 4.11 10.31 16.57
C ASP A 42 4.55 8.87 16.82
N TYR A 43 5.51 8.40 16.01
CA TYR A 43 5.96 7.01 16.04
C TYR A 43 6.87 6.67 17.21
N SER A 44 7.51 7.65 17.84
CA SER A 44 8.57 7.45 18.84
C SER A 44 8.17 6.54 20.01
N GLU A 45 6.89 6.56 20.37
CA GLU A 45 6.37 5.80 21.51
C GLU A 45 5.57 4.55 21.10
N ILE A 46 5.03 4.53 19.88
CA ILE A 46 4.07 3.49 19.46
C ILE A 46 4.77 2.22 19.03
N VAL A 47 5.93 2.32 18.39
CA VAL A 47 6.73 1.18 17.92
C VAL A 47 7.24 0.28 19.05
N ASN A 48 7.26 0.77 20.29
CA ASN A 48 7.66 -0.01 21.45
C ASN A 48 6.54 -0.91 22.01
N THR A 49 5.30 -0.65 21.65
CA THR A 49 4.12 -1.32 22.22
C THR A 49 3.24 -2.03 21.21
N SER A 50 3.43 -1.74 19.93
CA SER A 50 2.60 -2.25 18.85
C SER A 50 3.44 -2.63 17.65
N ILE A 51 2.96 -3.56 16.82
CA ILE A 51 3.47 -3.73 15.46
C ILE A 51 2.91 -2.58 14.64
N VAL A 52 3.76 -1.85 13.91
CA VAL A 52 3.36 -0.68 13.13
C VAL A 52 3.66 -0.90 11.65
N PHE A 53 2.63 -0.77 10.82
CA PHE A 53 2.75 -0.66 9.37
C PHE A 53 2.54 0.77 8.95
N ASN A 54 3.56 1.36 8.32
CA ASN A 54 3.52 2.75 7.88
C ASN A 54 3.76 2.86 6.38
N ASP A 55 2.81 3.40 5.65
CA ASP A 55 2.94 3.64 4.20
C ASP A 55 3.27 5.10 3.87
N VAL A 56 3.15 6.01 4.84
CA VAL A 56 3.22 7.45 4.64
C VAL A 56 4.25 8.08 5.60
N TRP A 57 4.97 9.09 5.15
CA TRP A 57 6.12 9.64 5.87
C TRP A 57 5.97 11.13 6.11
N THR A 58 6.53 11.61 7.20
CA THR A 58 6.54 13.04 7.53
C THR A 58 7.29 13.82 6.45
N ASN A 59 6.76 14.98 6.08
CA ASN A 59 7.31 15.90 5.08
C ASN A 59 7.42 15.34 3.65
N GLU A 60 6.65 14.32 3.28
CA GLU A 60 6.64 13.86 1.89
C GLU A 60 6.38 15.00 0.88
N PRO A 61 7.05 14.97 -0.27
CA PRO A 61 8.06 14.01 -0.74
C PRO A 61 9.50 14.34 -0.31
N LYS A 62 9.71 15.35 0.53
CA LYS A 62 11.02 15.74 1.08
C LYS A 62 11.29 14.98 2.36
N ILE A 63 11.47 13.69 2.26
CA ILE A 63 11.61 12.82 3.42
C ILE A 63 13.03 12.91 3.97
N SER A 64 13.14 12.94 5.31
CA SER A 64 14.43 12.75 5.99
C SER A 64 14.75 11.26 6.10
N PRO A 65 15.85 10.75 5.50
CA PRO A 65 16.25 9.37 5.66
C PRO A 65 16.45 8.96 7.13
N SER A 66 16.95 9.88 7.97
CA SER A 66 17.17 9.63 9.40
C SER A 66 15.86 9.29 10.12
N ASP A 67 14.75 9.97 9.78
CA ASP A 67 13.46 9.73 10.43
C ASP A 67 12.88 8.36 10.04
N ILE A 68 13.06 7.98 8.76
CA ILE A 68 12.67 6.65 8.31
C ILE A 68 13.54 5.57 8.96
N PHE A 69 14.85 5.79 9.09
CA PHE A 69 15.74 4.83 9.73
C PHE A 69 15.38 4.60 11.19
N SER A 70 15.17 5.68 11.95
CA SER A 70 14.81 5.55 13.37
C SER A 70 13.56 4.71 13.56
N PHE A 71 12.61 4.81 12.63
CA PHE A 71 11.40 3.98 12.61
C PHE A 71 11.70 2.54 12.17
N LEU A 72 12.31 2.33 11.00
CA LEU A 72 12.51 1.00 10.41
C LEU A 72 13.57 0.14 11.12
N ASP A 73 14.40 0.72 11.97
CA ASP A 73 15.35 -0.03 12.81
C ASP A 73 14.68 -0.73 13.98
N ASN A 74 13.46 -0.34 14.32
CA ASN A 74 12.66 -1.07 15.29
C ASN A 74 12.13 -2.38 14.66
N SER A 75 12.26 -3.50 15.38
CA SER A 75 11.84 -4.83 14.93
C SER A 75 10.32 -4.96 14.69
N ASN A 76 9.54 -4.10 15.32
CA ASN A 76 8.08 -4.07 15.22
C ASN A 76 7.58 -3.11 14.13
N ALA A 77 8.49 -2.44 13.40
CA ALA A 77 8.15 -1.42 12.42
C ALA A 77 8.34 -1.94 10.99
N PHE A 78 7.33 -1.74 10.17
CA PHE A 78 7.33 -2.06 8.74
C PHE A 78 6.89 -0.83 7.96
N GLY A 79 7.56 -0.55 6.86
CA GLY A 79 7.26 0.63 6.06
C GLY A 79 7.30 0.39 4.56
N THR A 80 6.48 1.10 3.84
CA THR A 80 6.43 1.09 2.37
C THR A 80 6.51 2.52 1.82
N PRO A 81 6.93 2.74 0.56
CA PRO A 81 7.14 4.07 0.03
C PRO A 81 5.85 4.70 -0.54
N HIS A 82 4.81 4.85 0.28
CA HIS A 82 3.52 5.46 -0.06
C HIS A 82 2.85 4.79 -1.27
N ILE A 83 2.60 3.50 -1.15
CA ILE A 83 2.06 2.65 -2.23
C ILE A 83 0.77 1.93 -1.88
N ALA A 84 0.16 2.17 -0.73
CA ALA A 84 -1.06 1.46 -0.30
C ALA A 84 -2.18 1.54 -1.35
N GLY A 85 -2.42 2.74 -1.90
CA GLY A 85 -3.35 2.96 -3.01
C GLY A 85 -2.69 3.05 -4.40
N TYR A 86 -1.43 2.66 -4.55
CA TYR A 86 -0.69 2.85 -5.81
C TYR A 86 -0.76 1.61 -6.69
N THR A 87 -1.96 1.34 -7.22
CA THR A 87 -2.25 0.23 -8.13
C THR A 87 -2.71 0.75 -9.49
N PHE A 88 -2.64 -0.10 -10.53
CA PHE A 88 -3.13 0.25 -11.86
C PHE A 88 -4.62 0.59 -11.82
N SER A 89 -5.44 -0.28 -11.25
CA SER A 89 -6.88 -0.06 -11.10
C SER A 89 -7.25 1.19 -10.31
N SER A 90 -6.50 1.53 -9.24
CA SER A 90 -6.73 2.76 -8.51
C SER A 90 -6.48 4.00 -9.37
N LYS A 91 -5.46 3.98 -10.23
CA LYS A 91 -5.19 5.07 -11.17
C LYS A 91 -6.26 5.19 -12.24
N GLU A 92 -6.70 4.08 -12.80
CA GLU A 92 -7.78 4.04 -13.77
C GLU A 92 -9.07 4.61 -13.20
N ARG A 93 -9.49 4.16 -12.00
CA ARG A 93 -10.69 4.69 -11.32
C ARG A 93 -10.61 6.21 -11.08
N GLN A 94 -9.42 6.75 -10.75
CA GLN A 94 -9.26 8.19 -10.60
C GLN A 94 -9.55 8.92 -11.93
N ILE A 95 -9.06 8.38 -13.06
CA ILE A 95 -9.33 8.96 -14.40
C ILE A 95 -10.83 8.86 -14.71
N ASP A 96 -11.45 7.71 -14.48
CA ASP A 96 -12.88 7.50 -14.75
C ASP A 96 -13.77 8.47 -13.95
N LEU A 97 -13.44 8.71 -12.67
CA LEU A 97 -14.14 9.69 -11.84
C LEU A 97 -14.00 11.13 -12.40
N ILE A 98 -12.80 11.50 -12.86
CA ILE A 98 -12.56 12.81 -13.47
C ILE A 98 -13.35 12.94 -14.78
N LEU A 99 -13.31 11.93 -15.66
CA LEU A 99 -14.05 11.92 -16.91
C LEU A 99 -15.56 11.99 -16.67
N LYS A 100 -16.08 11.21 -15.71
CA LYS A 100 -17.49 11.29 -15.33
C LYS A 100 -17.86 12.71 -14.92
N LYS A 101 -17.10 13.33 -14.02
CA LYS A 101 -17.35 14.68 -13.56
C LYS A 101 -17.26 15.72 -14.69
N PHE A 102 -16.29 15.55 -15.60
CA PHE A 102 -16.17 16.39 -16.80
C PHE A 102 -17.40 16.26 -17.70
N ASN A 103 -17.84 15.04 -17.98
CA ASN A 103 -19.03 14.78 -18.82
C ASN A 103 -20.28 15.40 -18.21
N ASP A 104 -20.45 15.27 -16.87
CA ASP A 104 -21.59 15.86 -16.16
C ASP A 104 -21.59 17.40 -16.27
N ILE A 105 -20.44 18.07 -16.16
CA ILE A 105 -20.34 19.54 -16.21
C ILE A 105 -20.53 20.09 -17.62
N PHE A 106 -19.95 19.44 -18.61
CA PHE A 106 -19.89 19.96 -19.98
C PHE A 106 -20.89 19.31 -20.92
N SER A 107 -21.77 18.44 -20.42
CA SER A 107 -22.74 17.67 -21.24
C SER A 107 -22.08 17.00 -22.44
N LYS A 108 -20.88 16.43 -22.21
CA LYS A 108 -20.07 15.71 -23.19
C LYS A 108 -20.15 14.20 -22.91
N SER A 109 -19.81 13.41 -23.92
CA SER A 109 -19.65 11.96 -23.78
C SER A 109 -18.23 11.60 -24.21
N VAL A 110 -17.31 11.83 -23.29
CA VAL A 110 -15.91 11.41 -23.45
C VAL A 110 -15.72 10.10 -22.71
N GLU A 111 -15.37 9.04 -23.43
CA GLU A 111 -15.08 7.73 -22.89
C GLU A 111 -13.60 7.42 -23.01
N ARG A 112 -13.08 6.73 -21.99
CA ARG A 112 -11.74 6.17 -22.08
C ARG A 112 -11.81 4.86 -22.89
N LYS A 113 -10.90 4.68 -23.85
CA LYS A 113 -10.72 3.36 -24.45
C LYS A 113 -10.19 2.41 -23.38
N GLU A 114 -10.99 1.42 -23.02
CA GLU A 114 -10.56 0.39 -22.09
C GLU A 114 -9.45 -0.45 -22.73
N HIS A 115 -8.31 -0.49 -22.04
CA HIS A 115 -7.19 -1.39 -22.34
C HIS A 115 -6.78 -2.16 -21.10
N LYS A 116 -7.76 -2.66 -20.32
CA LYS A 116 -7.47 -3.40 -19.11
C LYS A 116 -6.94 -4.79 -19.45
N LYS A 117 -5.63 -4.94 -19.46
CA LYS A 117 -4.98 -6.24 -19.57
C LYS A 117 -4.86 -6.86 -18.17
N LEU A 118 -5.75 -7.77 -17.83
CA LEU A 118 -5.69 -8.51 -16.58
C LEU A 118 -4.42 -9.38 -16.53
N LYS A 119 -3.77 -9.38 -15.38
CA LYS A 119 -2.63 -10.25 -15.12
C LYS A 119 -3.14 -11.57 -14.57
N ARG A 120 -2.56 -12.69 -15.00
CA ARG A 120 -2.92 -14.00 -14.50
C ARG A 120 -2.38 -14.23 -13.10
N LEU A 121 -3.19 -14.81 -12.21
CA LEU A 121 -2.78 -15.11 -10.83
C LEU A 121 -1.57 -16.06 -10.81
N SER A 122 -1.54 -17.07 -11.67
CA SER A 122 -0.42 -17.99 -11.82
C SER A 122 0.90 -17.27 -12.07
N SER A 123 0.89 -16.13 -12.77
CA SER A 123 2.09 -15.31 -13.00
C SER A 123 2.49 -14.40 -11.83
N CYS A 124 1.64 -14.30 -10.82
CA CYS A 124 1.89 -13.52 -9.60
C CYS A 124 2.43 -14.37 -8.45
N LEU A 125 2.30 -15.68 -8.55
CA LEU A 125 2.66 -16.62 -7.50
C LEU A 125 3.96 -17.39 -7.88
N PRO A 126 4.79 -17.75 -6.90
CA PRO A 126 5.91 -18.63 -7.13
C PRO A 126 5.43 -20.04 -7.52
N GLU A 127 6.21 -20.73 -8.34
CA GLU A 127 5.88 -22.05 -8.89
C GLU A 127 5.50 -23.08 -7.81
N LYS A 128 6.16 -23.04 -6.66
CA LYS A 128 5.83 -23.91 -5.51
C LYS A 128 4.38 -23.74 -5.01
N LEU A 129 3.80 -22.55 -5.16
CA LEU A 129 2.40 -22.29 -4.77
C LEU A 129 1.45 -22.64 -5.89
N THR A 130 1.78 -22.33 -7.14
CA THR A 130 0.92 -22.67 -8.30
C THR A 130 0.73 -24.18 -8.47
N ASN A 131 1.74 -24.96 -8.07
CA ASN A 131 1.72 -26.43 -8.12
C ASN A 131 1.23 -27.07 -6.81
N SER A 132 0.86 -26.28 -5.80
CA SER A 132 0.39 -26.79 -4.52
C SER A 132 -1.04 -27.28 -4.59
N LYS A 133 -1.30 -28.51 -4.10
CA LYS A 133 -2.66 -29.02 -3.88
C LYS A 133 -3.41 -28.29 -2.75
N ASN A 134 -2.69 -27.60 -1.88
CA ASN A 134 -3.21 -26.91 -0.69
C ASN A 134 -2.98 -25.39 -0.82
N LEU A 135 -3.39 -24.82 -1.95
CA LEU A 135 -3.37 -23.38 -2.13
C LEU A 135 -4.39 -22.73 -1.20
N ASP A 136 -3.94 -21.83 -0.32
CA ASP A 136 -4.81 -21.14 0.64
C ASP A 136 -4.84 -19.63 0.43
N PHE A 137 -5.93 -18.99 0.86
CA PHE A 137 -6.16 -17.56 0.70
C PHE A 137 -5.04 -16.69 1.27
N LYS A 138 -4.56 -17.03 2.49
CA LYS A 138 -3.50 -16.25 3.17
C LYS A 138 -2.20 -16.25 2.38
N SER A 139 -1.78 -17.42 1.89
CA SER A 139 -0.57 -17.56 1.08
C SER A 139 -0.65 -16.75 -0.22
N ILE A 140 -1.80 -16.79 -0.89
CA ILE A 140 -2.03 -15.99 -2.10
C ILE A 140 -1.91 -14.50 -1.80
N ILE A 141 -2.62 -14.00 -0.78
CA ILE A 141 -2.63 -12.59 -0.43
C ILE A 141 -1.24 -12.09 -0.04
N LEU A 142 -0.49 -12.87 0.75
CA LEU A 142 0.86 -12.50 1.16
C LEU A 142 1.82 -12.36 -0.03
N GLU A 143 1.73 -13.24 -1.03
CA GLU A 143 2.57 -13.16 -2.24
C GLU A 143 2.13 -12.02 -3.16
N VAL A 144 0.82 -11.85 -3.41
CA VAL A 144 0.30 -10.79 -4.26
C VAL A 144 0.61 -9.40 -3.69
N LEU A 145 0.39 -9.18 -2.39
CA LEU A 145 0.67 -7.90 -1.76
C LEU A 145 2.17 -7.64 -1.61
N SER A 146 2.96 -8.68 -1.33
CA SER A 146 4.42 -8.60 -1.16
C SER A 146 4.89 -7.51 -0.18
N THR A 147 4.04 -7.08 0.76
CA THR A 147 4.27 -5.91 1.62
C THR A 147 5.54 -6.04 2.45
N ARG A 148 5.79 -7.22 3.01
CA ARG A 148 7.01 -7.49 3.79
C ARG A 148 8.27 -7.38 2.92
N LYS A 149 8.23 -7.96 1.71
CA LYS A 149 9.35 -7.89 0.76
C LYS A 149 9.64 -6.44 0.37
N ILE A 150 8.60 -5.67 0.06
CA ILE A 150 8.73 -4.24 -0.28
C ILE A 150 9.33 -3.46 0.90
N SER A 151 8.92 -3.72 2.13
CA SER A 151 9.48 -3.07 3.32
C SER A 151 10.97 -3.37 3.51
N VAL A 152 11.39 -4.61 3.31
CA VAL A 152 12.81 -5.01 3.38
C VAL A 152 13.62 -4.33 2.27
N GLU A 153 13.12 -4.32 1.04
CA GLU A 153 13.78 -3.67 -0.10
C GLU A 153 13.88 -2.16 0.09
N PHE A 154 12.83 -1.53 0.63
CA PHE A 154 12.82 -0.11 0.94
C PHE A 154 13.87 0.24 1.98
N LYS A 155 13.94 -0.50 3.08
CA LYS A 155 14.96 -0.35 4.11
C LYS A 155 16.37 -0.54 3.55
N ALA A 156 16.61 -1.59 2.75
CA ALA A 156 17.90 -1.87 2.13
C ALA A 156 18.37 -0.71 1.24
N LEU A 157 17.48 -0.17 0.40
CA LEU A 157 17.81 0.96 -0.47
C LEU A 157 18.22 2.21 0.34
N LEU A 158 17.50 2.53 1.41
CA LEU A 158 17.85 3.65 2.28
C LEU A 158 19.25 3.47 2.90
N TYR A 159 19.59 2.25 3.32
CA TYR A 159 20.93 1.93 3.82
C TYR A 159 22.02 2.08 2.75
N GLU A 160 21.74 1.76 1.49
CA GLU A 160 22.67 2.00 0.38
C GLU A 160 22.97 3.50 0.21
N PHE A 161 21.93 4.34 0.22
CA PHE A 161 22.11 5.79 0.18
C PHE A 161 22.96 6.31 1.35
N LYS A 162 22.65 5.85 2.58
CA LYS A 162 23.40 6.21 3.78
C LYS A 162 24.87 5.82 3.68
N ARG A 163 25.17 4.58 3.26
CA ARG A 163 26.55 4.08 3.11
C ARG A 163 27.32 4.82 2.03
N ALA A 164 26.65 5.19 0.95
CA ALA A 164 27.28 5.95 -0.14
C ALA A 164 27.45 7.45 0.17
N GLY A 165 27.05 7.94 1.34
CA GLY A 165 27.06 9.36 1.69
C GLY A 165 26.16 10.22 0.78
N LYS A 166 25.17 9.61 0.12
CA LYS A 166 24.25 10.29 -0.80
C LYS A 166 22.99 10.73 -0.08
N SER A 167 22.49 11.91 -0.42
CA SER A 167 21.16 12.33 0.02
C SER A 167 20.07 11.56 -0.74
N PHE A 168 19.05 11.11 -0.02
CA PHE A 168 17.84 10.52 -0.60
C PHE A 168 16.79 11.64 -0.71
N GLY A 169 16.54 12.09 -1.93
CA GLY A 169 15.67 13.24 -2.18
C GLY A 169 14.30 12.86 -2.71
N SER A 170 13.47 13.88 -2.94
CA SER A 170 12.10 13.71 -3.49
C SER A 170 12.05 12.94 -4.80
N LYS A 171 13.05 13.13 -5.68
CA LYS A 171 13.13 12.42 -6.96
C LYS A 171 13.40 10.92 -6.76
N ASP A 172 14.24 10.57 -5.79
CA ASP A 172 14.57 9.18 -5.47
C ASP A 172 13.35 8.47 -4.88
N PHE A 173 12.64 9.14 -3.98
CA PHE A 173 11.40 8.65 -3.40
C PHE A 173 10.33 8.38 -4.46
N GLU A 174 10.08 9.36 -5.34
CA GLU A 174 9.11 9.21 -6.41
C GLU A 174 9.50 8.13 -7.43
N LYS A 175 10.79 8.00 -7.75
CA LYS A 175 11.30 6.92 -8.62
C LYS A 175 11.06 5.54 -7.97
N LEU A 176 11.39 5.42 -6.69
CA LEU A 176 11.15 4.19 -5.93
C LEU A 176 9.66 3.86 -5.88
N ARG A 177 8.81 4.80 -5.50
CA ARG A 177 7.37 4.64 -5.43
C ARG A 177 6.78 4.17 -6.77
N LYS A 178 7.18 4.81 -7.89
CA LYS A 178 6.76 4.40 -9.23
C LYS A 178 7.21 3.00 -9.59
N SER A 179 8.40 2.59 -9.19
CA SER A 179 8.92 1.23 -9.44
C SER A 179 8.16 0.14 -8.65
N LYS A 180 7.41 0.53 -7.61
CA LYS A 180 6.61 -0.36 -6.77
C LYS A 180 5.12 -0.31 -7.10
N MET A 181 4.72 0.38 -8.18
CA MET A 181 3.34 0.30 -8.67
C MET A 181 2.99 -1.15 -8.98
N ARG A 182 1.88 -1.62 -8.43
CA ARG A 182 1.49 -3.03 -8.48
C ARG A 182 0.09 -3.22 -9.07
N GLN A 183 -0.23 -4.46 -9.35
CA GLN A 183 -1.58 -4.88 -9.65
C GLN A 183 -2.46 -4.75 -8.39
N GLY A 184 -3.65 -4.18 -8.52
CA GLY A 184 -4.73 -4.35 -7.55
C GLY A 184 -5.30 -5.76 -7.68
N PHE A 185 -6.12 -6.20 -6.73
CA PHE A 185 -6.78 -7.50 -6.85
C PHE A 185 -7.69 -7.57 -8.08
N ASP A 186 -8.35 -6.47 -8.40
CA ASP A 186 -9.19 -6.30 -9.58
C ASP A 186 -8.42 -6.16 -10.91
N ASP A 187 -7.08 -6.12 -10.87
CA ASP A 187 -6.21 -6.23 -12.04
C ASP A 187 -5.73 -7.69 -12.29
N ILE A 188 -6.15 -8.64 -11.44
CA ILE A 188 -5.68 -10.02 -11.48
C ILE A 188 -6.86 -10.95 -11.74
N CYS A 189 -6.76 -11.80 -12.77
CA CYS A 189 -7.72 -12.86 -13.04
C CYS A 189 -7.25 -14.20 -12.45
N ILE A 190 -8.22 -14.96 -11.91
CA ILE A 190 -8.00 -16.27 -11.33
C ILE A 190 -7.95 -17.29 -12.47
N ASP A 191 -6.77 -17.82 -12.74
CA ASP A 191 -6.52 -18.84 -13.79
C ASP A 191 -6.02 -20.17 -13.20
N LEU A 192 -6.08 -20.32 -11.88
CA LEU A 192 -5.69 -21.53 -11.16
C LEU A 192 -6.92 -22.30 -10.67
N PRO A 193 -6.87 -23.63 -10.65
CA PRO A 193 -7.94 -24.44 -10.06
C PRO A 193 -7.99 -24.20 -8.54
N MET A 194 -9.18 -23.95 -8.02
CA MET A 194 -9.44 -23.69 -6.61
C MET A 194 -10.74 -24.40 -6.19
N ASP A 195 -10.82 -24.74 -4.91
CA ASP A 195 -12.09 -25.14 -4.33
C ASP A 195 -13.08 -23.95 -4.27
N LYS A 196 -14.37 -24.27 -4.10
CA LYS A 196 -15.44 -23.26 -4.14
C LYS A 196 -15.29 -22.19 -3.06
N GLN A 197 -14.88 -22.56 -1.85
CA GLN A 197 -14.74 -21.59 -0.74
C GLN A 197 -13.58 -20.61 -0.98
N LEU A 198 -12.48 -21.12 -1.49
CA LEU A 198 -11.33 -20.28 -1.83
C LEU A 198 -11.68 -19.33 -2.97
N LEU A 199 -12.35 -19.82 -4.01
CA LEU A 199 -12.80 -19.00 -5.14
C LEU A 199 -13.71 -17.86 -4.68
N GLU A 200 -14.73 -18.15 -3.87
CA GLU A 200 -15.62 -17.13 -3.32
C GLU A 200 -14.87 -16.06 -2.50
N LYS A 201 -13.92 -16.45 -1.66
CA LYS A 201 -13.09 -15.51 -0.90
C LYS A 201 -12.26 -14.61 -1.82
N MET A 202 -11.71 -15.17 -2.89
CA MET A 202 -10.90 -14.41 -3.86
C MET A 202 -11.78 -13.40 -4.61
N GLU A 203 -12.95 -13.79 -5.08
CA GLU A 203 -13.91 -12.91 -5.77
C GLU A 203 -14.39 -11.77 -4.85
N LEU A 204 -14.75 -12.07 -3.61
CA LEU A 204 -15.13 -11.07 -2.61
C LEU A 204 -14.00 -10.09 -2.28
N SER A 205 -12.75 -10.50 -2.46
CA SER A 205 -11.58 -9.64 -2.31
C SER A 205 -11.27 -8.80 -3.56
N GLY A 206 -12.02 -8.97 -4.65
CA GLY A 206 -11.92 -8.17 -5.87
C GLY A 206 -11.16 -8.82 -7.02
N PHE A 207 -10.67 -10.05 -6.87
CA PHE A 207 -10.05 -10.78 -7.99
C PHE A 207 -11.10 -11.08 -9.08
N GLN A 208 -10.68 -11.02 -10.34
CA GLN A 208 -11.57 -11.26 -11.47
C GLN A 208 -11.62 -12.75 -11.82
N LYS A 209 -12.79 -13.24 -12.25
CA LYS A 209 -12.87 -14.55 -12.91
C LYS A 209 -12.14 -14.54 -14.23
N TYR A 210 -11.46 -15.64 -14.55
CA TYR A 210 -10.95 -15.87 -15.89
C TYR A 210 -12.10 -16.35 -16.78
N GLU A 211 -12.60 -15.47 -17.63
CA GLU A 211 -13.51 -15.84 -18.71
C GLU A 211 -12.68 -16.38 -19.88
N LYS A 212 -12.98 -17.64 -20.27
CA LYS A 212 -12.31 -18.31 -21.41
C LYS A 212 -12.81 -17.76 -22.72
#